data_26882e7ade6e9e15d7b372fb0519f776
#
_entry.id   26882e7ade6e9e15d7b372fb0519f776
#
_cell.length_a   1.000
_cell.length_b   1.000
_cell.length_c   1.000
_cell.angle_alpha   90.00
_cell.angle_beta   90.00
_cell.angle_gamma   90.00
#
_symmetry.space_group_name_H-M   'P 1'
#
loop_
_entity.id
_entity.type
_entity.pdbx_description
1 polymer ?
#
loop_
_entity_poly.entity_id
_entity_poly.type
_entity_poly.pdbx_seq_one_letter_code
_entity_poly.pdbx_strand_id
1 'polypeptide(L)'
;MVAKKSGKRSFIQWVLIILTVLSVICLFLSYAAFYISPAKVWFLAFFGLAYPLILAVNILFVILWLLLLKKYIWIPLIAILIGISHLLSFIQIRSTDTLPVSGSLKVLSYNIHGESEYFKNPSQNGNLYAVLKFLAEQQPDILCLQEFYLKSNDTARSIEWVSDSINMKYYYYRNYYKTKTKRKIDALVIFSKYPILRSGFIQNDHESTYAIYIDITIGDEIIRVYNIHLESFQFGQDDYTFYSNIAEAETPKTPLKEGSMKIITKLRKGYELRAKQVDKLSSGIKRSPYPNLVCGDLNDTPTSYTFQVLNVGLKDSFKKAGNGFFGNTYGGNFPSFRIDYILFDKRFEAYNYMKYNILLSDHYPISTYINIHPAR
;
A
#
# COMPACT_ATOMS: atom_id res chain seq x y z
N MET A 1 -51.07 37.50 0.24
CA MET A 1 -50.82 36.16 -0.27
C MET A 1 -49.88 36.24 -1.46
N VAL A 2 -48.58 36.01 -1.27
CA VAL A 2 -47.61 36.02 -2.39
C VAL A 2 -47.61 34.61 -2.98
N ALA A 3 -48.09 34.44 -4.20
CA ALA A 3 -48.12 33.20 -4.90
C ALA A 3 -46.68 32.68 -5.10
N LYS A 4 -46.34 31.56 -4.46
CA LYS A 4 -45.11 30.84 -4.60
C LYS A 4 -45.04 30.31 -6.05
N LYS A 5 -44.36 31.04 -6.97
CA LYS A 5 -44.08 30.57 -8.33
C LYS A 5 -43.33 29.23 -8.22
N SER A 6 -44.02 28.13 -8.48
CA SER A 6 -43.46 26.83 -8.75
C SER A 6 -42.67 26.91 -10.08
N GLY A 7 -41.42 27.38 -9.98
CA GLY A 7 -40.56 27.45 -11.16
C GLY A 7 -40.29 26.03 -11.65
N LYS A 8 -40.73 25.69 -12.88
CA LYS A 8 -40.37 24.46 -13.58
C LYS A 8 -38.85 24.38 -13.60
N ARG A 9 -38.30 23.23 -13.17
CA ARG A 9 -36.85 22.98 -13.22
C ARG A 9 -36.39 23.05 -14.68
N SER A 10 -35.29 23.78 -14.93
CA SER A 10 -34.65 23.79 -16.24
C SER A 10 -34.16 22.37 -16.62
N PHE A 11 -34.19 22.03 -17.89
CA PHE A 11 -33.61 20.77 -18.40
C PHE A 11 -32.18 20.55 -17.87
N ILE A 12 -31.35 21.58 -17.92
CA ILE A 12 -29.98 21.58 -17.37
C ILE A 12 -29.97 21.19 -15.87
N GLN A 13 -30.89 21.74 -15.10
CA GLN A 13 -30.97 21.41 -13.67
C GLN A 13 -31.32 19.93 -13.43
N TRP A 14 -32.17 19.33 -14.25
CA TRP A 14 -32.48 17.91 -14.20
C TRP A 14 -31.26 17.06 -14.52
N VAL A 15 -30.52 17.41 -15.59
CA VAL A 15 -29.27 16.73 -15.96
C VAL A 15 -28.26 16.77 -14.83
N LEU A 16 -28.05 17.95 -14.20
CA LEU A 16 -27.12 18.11 -13.07
C LEU A 16 -27.55 17.27 -11.85
N ILE A 17 -28.83 17.16 -11.56
CA ILE A 17 -29.34 16.31 -10.46
C ILE A 17 -29.04 14.83 -10.77
N ILE A 18 -29.30 14.37 -11.97
CA ILE A 18 -29.03 12.97 -12.39
C ILE A 18 -27.54 12.67 -12.26
N LEU A 19 -26.67 13.55 -12.75
CA LEU A 19 -25.21 13.38 -12.65
C LEU A 19 -24.74 13.38 -11.19
N THR A 20 -25.33 14.24 -10.33
CA THR A 20 -25.05 14.23 -8.89
C THR A 20 -25.44 12.89 -8.25
N VAL A 21 -26.63 12.37 -8.56
CA VAL A 21 -27.09 11.08 -8.03
C VAL A 21 -26.19 9.94 -8.51
N LEU A 22 -25.82 9.93 -9.78
CA LEU A 22 -24.88 8.90 -10.33
C LEU A 22 -23.52 8.97 -9.64
N SER A 23 -22.98 10.16 -9.42
CA SER A 23 -21.69 10.31 -8.72
C SER A 23 -21.76 9.82 -7.26
N VAL A 24 -22.89 10.05 -6.58
CA VAL A 24 -23.13 9.54 -5.22
C VAL A 24 -23.26 8.01 -5.22
N ILE A 25 -23.92 7.41 -6.21
CA ILE A 25 -23.97 5.96 -6.36
C ILE A 25 -22.54 5.39 -6.53
N CYS A 26 -21.72 5.98 -7.39
CA CYS A 26 -20.31 5.60 -7.53
C CYS A 26 -19.55 5.72 -6.21
N LEU A 27 -19.83 6.76 -5.40
CA LEU A 27 -19.22 6.96 -4.09
C LEU A 27 -19.61 5.83 -3.11
N PHE A 28 -20.89 5.43 -3.07
CA PHE A 28 -21.32 4.28 -2.26
C PHE A 28 -20.75 2.95 -2.75
N LEU A 29 -20.59 2.74 -4.06
CA LEU A 29 -19.91 1.57 -4.60
C LEU A 29 -18.44 1.53 -4.17
N SER A 30 -17.77 2.69 -4.08
CA SER A 30 -16.40 2.75 -3.55
C SER A 30 -16.32 2.42 -2.05
N TYR A 31 -17.32 2.79 -1.25
CA TYR A 31 -17.41 2.36 0.15
C TYR A 31 -17.65 0.86 0.26
N ALA A 32 -18.52 0.29 -0.60
CA ALA A 32 -18.77 -1.14 -0.64
C ALA A 32 -17.50 -1.95 -0.99
N ALA A 33 -16.61 -1.41 -1.83
CA ALA A 33 -15.34 -2.03 -2.21
C ALA A 33 -14.43 -2.30 -1.00
N PHE A 34 -14.55 -1.52 0.06
CA PHE A 34 -13.79 -1.68 1.28
C PHE A 34 -14.19 -2.94 2.09
N TYR A 35 -15.44 -3.37 1.98
CA TYR A 35 -16.00 -4.46 2.78
C TYR A 35 -16.26 -5.75 1.99
N ILE A 36 -16.44 -5.64 0.68
CA ILE A 36 -16.79 -6.78 -0.18
C ILE A 36 -15.55 -7.31 -0.87
N SER A 37 -15.25 -8.60 -0.60
CA SER A 37 -14.10 -9.27 -1.21
C SER A 37 -14.15 -9.25 -2.74
N PRO A 38 -13.08 -8.80 -3.43
CA PRO A 38 -12.97 -8.88 -4.88
C PRO A 38 -13.05 -10.31 -5.44
N ALA A 39 -12.77 -11.33 -4.63
CA ALA A 39 -12.97 -12.71 -5.03
C ALA A 39 -14.45 -13.06 -5.23
N LYS A 40 -15.38 -12.27 -4.63
CA LYS A 40 -16.83 -12.42 -4.81
C LYS A 40 -17.38 -11.43 -5.83
N VAL A 41 -16.97 -10.16 -5.75
CA VAL A 41 -17.48 -9.07 -6.58
C VAL A 41 -16.32 -8.18 -7.04
N TRP A 42 -15.59 -8.64 -8.04
CA TRP A 42 -14.32 -8.04 -8.48
C TRP A 42 -14.45 -6.57 -8.96
N PHE A 43 -15.56 -6.22 -9.63
CA PHE A 43 -15.71 -4.89 -10.22
C PHE A 43 -15.80 -3.76 -9.18
N LEU A 44 -16.19 -4.06 -7.94
CA LEU A 44 -16.21 -3.06 -6.87
C LEU A 44 -14.82 -2.52 -6.55
N ALA A 45 -13.78 -3.33 -6.69
CA ALA A 45 -12.40 -2.91 -6.45
C ALA A 45 -11.97 -1.73 -7.33
N PHE A 46 -12.53 -1.60 -8.55
CA PHE A 46 -12.28 -0.45 -9.42
C PHE A 46 -12.83 0.86 -8.84
N PHE A 47 -14.00 0.80 -8.20
CA PHE A 47 -14.55 1.97 -7.49
C PHE A 47 -13.69 2.31 -6.26
N GLY A 48 -13.16 1.32 -5.55
CA GLY A 48 -12.21 1.53 -4.46
C GLY A 48 -10.92 2.22 -4.93
N LEU A 49 -10.33 1.77 -6.04
CA LEU A 49 -9.17 2.40 -6.66
C LEU A 49 -9.46 3.83 -7.12
N ALA A 50 -10.63 4.06 -7.72
CA ALA A 50 -11.06 5.36 -8.23
C ALA A 50 -11.62 6.28 -7.12
N TYR A 51 -11.66 5.85 -5.86
CA TYR A 51 -12.26 6.60 -4.76
C TYR A 51 -11.80 8.07 -4.69
N PRO A 52 -10.50 8.42 -4.76
CA PRO A 52 -10.08 9.83 -4.67
C PRO A 52 -10.70 10.70 -5.78
N LEU A 53 -10.82 10.16 -6.99
CA LEU A 53 -11.41 10.84 -8.13
C LEU A 53 -12.93 10.98 -7.98
N ILE A 54 -13.61 9.90 -7.58
CA ILE A 54 -15.06 9.90 -7.32
C ILE A 54 -15.39 10.89 -6.20
N LEU A 55 -14.59 10.94 -5.15
CA LEU A 55 -14.74 11.89 -4.06
C LEU A 55 -14.58 13.33 -4.55
N ALA A 56 -13.55 13.61 -5.37
CA ALA A 56 -13.32 14.93 -5.95
C ALA A 56 -14.53 15.41 -6.77
N VAL A 57 -15.11 14.53 -7.59
CA VAL A 57 -16.34 14.83 -8.36
C VAL A 57 -17.49 15.16 -7.42
N ASN A 58 -17.69 14.42 -6.33
CA ASN A 58 -18.74 14.72 -5.35
C ASN A 58 -18.51 16.07 -4.63
N ILE A 59 -17.25 16.40 -4.30
CA ILE A 59 -16.90 17.72 -3.74
C ILE A 59 -17.20 18.83 -4.74
N LEU A 60 -16.92 18.64 -6.03
CA LEU A 60 -17.28 19.60 -7.07
C LEU A 60 -18.79 19.80 -7.16
N PHE A 61 -19.61 18.76 -7.01
CA PHE A 61 -21.07 18.92 -6.92
C PHE A 61 -21.52 19.65 -5.66
N VAL A 62 -20.88 19.45 -4.51
CA VAL A 62 -21.13 20.26 -3.30
C VAL A 62 -20.89 21.74 -3.61
N ILE A 63 -19.75 22.08 -4.18
CA ILE A 63 -19.38 23.46 -4.53
C ILE A 63 -20.38 24.03 -5.57
N LEU A 64 -20.71 23.30 -6.61
CA LEU A 64 -21.66 23.72 -7.66
C LEU A 64 -23.03 24.05 -7.05
N TRP A 65 -23.59 23.16 -6.23
CA TRP A 65 -24.90 23.37 -5.62
C TRP A 65 -24.89 24.48 -4.58
N LEU A 66 -23.77 24.72 -3.90
CA LEU A 66 -23.58 25.85 -3.01
C LEU A 66 -23.63 27.18 -3.79
N LEU A 67 -22.84 27.26 -4.88
CA LEU A 67 -22.82 28.48 -5.73
C LEU A 67 -24.19 28.80 -6.38
N LEU A 68 -24.93 27.74 -6.72
CA LEU A 68 -26.29 27.88 -7.25
C LEU A 68 -27.36 28.12 -6.17
N LEU A 69 -26.97 28.13 -4.90
CA LEU A 69 -27.87 28.29 -3.71
C LEU A 69 -29.05 27.28 -3.75
N LYS A 70 -28.79 26.03 -4.15
CA LYS A 70 -29.81 24.99 -4.28
C LYS A 70 -29.69 23.93 -3.17
N LYS A 71 -30.84 23.49 -2.65
CA LYS A 71 -30.92 22.45 -1.62
C LYS A 71 -30.31 21.08 -2.02
N TYR A 72 -30.02 20.86 -3.28
CA TYR A 72 -29.40 19.62 -3.81
C TYR A 72 -27.98 19.41 -3.29
N ILE A 73 -27.32 20.41 -2.70
CA ILE A 73 -26.05 20.31 -1.99
C ILE A 73 -26.05 19.17 -0.96
N TRP A 74 -27.20 18.95 -0.31
CA TRP A 74 -27.29 17.91 0.73
C TRP A 74 -27.10 16.49 0.21
N ILE A 75 -27.31 16.21 -1.08
CA ILE A 75 -27.18 14.88 -1.68
C ILE A 75 -25.71 14.43 -1.60
N PRO A 76 -24.74 15.11 -2.25
CA PRO A 76 -23.33 14.70 -2.18
C PRO A 76 -22.72 14.96 -0.79
N LEU A 77 -23.14 16.02 -0.07
CA LEU A 77 -22.59 16.34 1.24
C LEU A 77 -22.88 15.25 2.27
N ILE A 78 -24.12 14.76 2.36
CA ILE A 78 -24.47 13.66 3.27
C ILE A 78 -23.73 12.38 2.87
N ALA A 79 -23.61 12.08 1.57
CA ALA A 79 -22.86 10.91 1.10
C ALA A 79 -21.38 10.97 1.51
N ILE A 80 -20.73 12.14 1.40
CA ILE A 80 -19.35 12.34 1.84
C ILE A 80 -19.23 12.16 3.36
N LEU A 81 -20.17 12.72 4.14
CA LEU A 81 -20.16 12.62 5.61
C LEU A 81 -20.33 11.17 6.09
N ILE A 82 -21.19 10.38 5.43
CA ILE A 82 -21.33 8.94 5.71
C ILE A 82 -19.98 8.21 5.52
N GLY A 83 -19.21 8.58 4.51
CA GLY A 83 -17.91 7.98 4.21
C GLY A 83 -16.71 8.70 4.82
N ILE A 84 -16.89 9.52 5.85
CA ILE A 84 -15.80 10.31 6.44
C ILE A 84 -14.62 9.44 6.92
N SER A 85 -14.88 8.23 7.40
CA SER A 85 -13.85 7.28 7.81
C SER A 85 -12.95 6.83 6.65
N HIS A 86 -13.51 6.69 5.44
CA HIS A 86 -12.76 6.38 4.22
C HIS A 86 -11.86 7.53 3.82
N LEU A 87 -12.37 8.76 3.86
CA LEU A 87 -11.56 9.97 3.63
C LEU A 87 -10.41 10.05 4.63
N LEU A 88 -10.71 9.86 5.91
CA LEU A 88 -9.70 9.90 6.96
C LEU A 88 -8.67 8.76 6.86
N SER A 89 -8.91 7.67 6.13
CA SER A 89 -7.89 6.65 5.89
C SER A 89 -6.78 7.12 4.93
N PHE A 90 -7.07 8.09 4.06
CA PHE A 90 -6.08 8.69 3.15
C PHE A 90 -5.33 9.86 3.77
N ILE A 91 -6.01 10.68 4.58
CA ILE A 91 -5.51 11.98 4.99
C ILE A 91 -4.96 11.91 6.42
N GLN A 92 -3.75 12.42 6.61
CA GLN A 92 -3.18 12.69 7.92
C GLN A 92 -2.87 14.18 8.02
N ILE A 93 -3.66 14.89 8.85
CA ILE A 93 -3.57 16.34 9.00
C ILE A 93 -2.71 16.73 10.22
N ARG A 94 -2.61 15.83 11.21
CA ARG A 94 -1.83 16.10 12.42
C ARG A 94 -0.38 15.73 12.21
N SER A 95 0.51 16.70 12.34
CA SER A 95 1.90 16.43 12.64
C SER A 95 1.98 15.91 14.07
N THR A 96 2.39 14.66 14.22
CA THR A 96 2.78 14.12 15.52
C THR A 96 4.31 14.09 15.54
N ASP A 97 4.95 15.26 15.57
CA ASP A 97 6.40 15.41 15.79
C ASP A 97 6.77 15.06 17.24
N THR A 98 6.16 14.00 17.76
CA THR A 98 6.53 13.46 19.07
C THR A 98 7.83 12.67 18.93
N LEU A 99 8.83 13.09 19.68
CA LEU A 99 10.09 12.33 19.76
C LEU A 99 9.78 10.88 20.21
N PRO A 100 10.46 9.89 19.62
CA PRO A 100 10.28 8.52 20.04
C PRO A 100 10.68 8.36 21.51
N VAL A 101 9.89 7.61 22.24
CA VAL A 101 10.19 7.24 23.63
C VAL A 101 11.45 6.37 23.65
N SER A 102 12.31 6.54 24.65
CA SER A 102 13.50 5.69 24.82
C SER A 102 13.10 4.21 24.84
N GLY A 103 13.84 3.38 24.10
CA GLY A 103 13.51 1.96 23.93
C GLY A 103 12.52 1.64 22.82
N SER A 104 12.01 2.64 22.09
CA SER A 104 11.21 2.38 20.87
C SER A 104 12.05 1.77 19.77
N LEU A 105 11.45 0.82 19.02
CA LEU A 105 12.09 0.10 17.91
C LEU A 105 11.95 0.90 16.62
N LYS A 106 13.04 1.20 15.94
CA LYS A 106 13.00 1.75 14.57
C LYS A 106 12.74 0.63 13.59
N VAL A 107 11.58 0.67 12.93
CA VAL A 107 11.15 -0.28 11.91
C VAL A 107 11.19 0.41 10.56
N LEU A 108 11.80 -0.24 9.56
CA LEU A 108 11.89 0.25 8.19
C LEU A 108 11.37 -0.82 7.22
N SER A 109 10.54 -0.40 6.26
CA SER A 109 10.06 -1.24 5.15
C SER A 109 10.40 -0.59 3.82
N TYR A 110 10.87 -1.41 2.86
CA TYR A 110 11.26 -0.91 1.55
C TYR A 110 11.14 -2.00 0.47
N ASN A 111 10.29 -1.76 -0.53
CA ASN A 111 10.31 -2.51 -1.78
C ASN A 111 11.42 -1.93 -2.65
N ILE A 112 12.51 -2.69 -2.85
CA ILE A 112 13.71 -2.21 -3.55
C ILE A 112 13.66 -2.45 -5.06
N HIS A 113 12.65 -3.15 -5.58
CA HIS A 113 12.47 -3.47 -7.01
C HIS A 113 13.79 -3.96 -7.65
N GLY A 114 14.38 -5.00 -7.08
CA GLY A 114 15.77 -5.42 -7.36
C GLY A 114 16.09 -5.87 -8.78
N GLU A 115 15.07 -6.11 -9.64
CA GLU A 115 15.24 -6.38 -11.07
C GLU A 115 15.12 -5.14 -11.97
N SER A 116 14.86 -3.97 -11.42
CA SER A 116 14.71 -2.74 -12.20
C SER A 116 15.96 -2.43 -13.03
N GLU A 117 15.83 -1.59 -14.05
CA GLU A 117 16.96 -1.09 -14.85
C GLU A 117 18.01 -0.37 -13.99
N TYR A 118 17.60 0.13 -12.81
CA TYR A 118 18.50 0.70 -11.81
C TYR A 118 19.60 -0.28 -11.34
N PHE A 119 19.34 -1.60 -11.36
CA PHE A 119 20.31 -2.63 -10.97
C PHE A 119 20.98 -3.34 -12.16
N LYS A 120 20.49 -3.13 -13.39
CA LYS A 120 21.02 -3.83 -14.59
C LYS A 120 22.23 -3.18 -15.21
N ASN A 121 22.47 -1.90 -14.97
CA ASN A 121 23.55 -1.16 -15.59
C ASN A 121 24.86 -1.38 -14.80
N PRO A 122 25.93 -2.00 -15.38
CA PRO A 122 27.20 -2.26 -14.69
C PRO A 122 27.89 -0.99 -14.19
N SER A 123 27.68 0.16 -14.85
CA SER A 123 28.12 1.46 -14.37
C SER A 123 27.35 1.97 -13.14
N GLN A 124 26.25 1.27 -12.78
CA GLN A 124 25.35 1.57 -11.67
C GLN A 124 25.38 0.48 -10.57
N ASN A 125 26.47 -0.28 -10.40
CA ASN A 125 26.78 -0.96 -9.13
C ASN A 125 26.66 0.02 -7.94
N GLY A 126 26.61 1.32 -8.24
CA GLY A 126 26.23 2.39 -7.34
C GLY A 126 24.85 2.24 -6.70
N ASN A 127 23.85 1.61 -7.34
CA ASN A 127 22.48 1.64 -6.79
C ASN A 127 22.27 0.65 -5.63
N LEU A 128 22.74 -0.61 -5.72
CA LEU A 128 22.70 -1.49 -4.56
C LEU A 128 23.56 -0.92 -3.43
N TYR A 129 24.73 -0.42 -3.72
CA TYR A 129 25.60 0.24 -2.74
C TYR A 129 24.92 1.48 -2.13
N ALA A 130 24.26 2.30 -2.94
CA ALA A 130 23.50 3.47 -2.47
C ALA A 130 22.32 3.05 -1.57
N VAL A 131 21.59 1.97 -1.92
CA VAL A 131 20.54 1.40 -1.06
C VAL A 131 21.13 0.94 0.26
N LEU A 132 22.20 0.14 0.24
CA LEU A 132 22.85 -0.36 1.45
C LEU A 132 23.40 0.77 2.34
N LYS A 133 24.03 1.78 1.73
CA LYS A 133 24.50 2.97 2.43
C LYS A 133 23.34 3.69 3.13
N PHE A 134 22.24 3.94 2.40
CA PHE A 134 21.03 4.53 2.98
C PHE A 134 20.49 3.70 4.15
N LEU A 135 20.38 2.37 3.98
CA LEU A 135 19.87 1.47 5.02
C LEU A 135 20.78 1.48 6.26
N ALA A 136 22.10 1.46 6.07
CA ALA A 136 23.09 1.55 7.14
C ALA A 136 23.01 2.89 7.90
N GLU A 137 22.83 4.01 7.17
CA GLU A 137 22.65 5.34 7.77
C GLU A 137 21.37 5.44 8.59
N GLN A 138 20.30 4.73 8.17
CA GLN A 138 19.04 4.72 8.92
C GLN A 138 19.09 3.93 10.20
N GLN A 139 20.00 2.96 10.33
CA GLN A 139 20.21 2.12 11.52
C GLN A 139 18.90 1.51 12.09
N PRO A 140 18.04 0.89 11.27
CA PRO A 140 16.82 0.29 11.77
C PRO A 140 17.12 -0.85 12.76
N ASP A 141 16.18 -1.11 13.67
CA ASP A 141 16.22 -2.28 14.54
C ASP A 141 15.58 -3.50 13.87
N ILE A 142 14.59 -3.23 13.00
CA ILE A 142 13.90 -4.21 12.15
C ILE A 142 13.82 -3.63 10.73
N LEU A 143 14.26 -4.41 9.75
CA LEU A 143 14.24 -4.03 8.34
C LEU A 143 13.52 -5.11 7.52
N CYS A 144 12.47 -4.70 6.81
CA CYS A 144 11.70 -5.54 5.90
C CYS A 144 11.95 -5.11 4.46
N LEU A 145 12.54 -5.99 3.64
CA LEU A 145 12.79 -5.73 2.22
C LEU A 145 11.90 -6.63 1.36
N GLN A 146 11.28 -6.03 0.34
CA GLN A 146 10.53 -6.72 -0.69
C GLN A 146 11.28 -6.61 -2.02
N GLU A 147 11.04 -7.55 -2.93
CA GLU A 147 11.72 -7.65 -4.21
C GLU A 147 13.24 -7.60 -4.11
N PHE A 148 13.77 -8.21 -3.05
CA PHE A 148 15.20 -8.28 -2.83
C PHE A 148 15.80 -9.32 -3.77
N TYR A 149 16.65 -8.85 -4.70
CA TYR A 149 17.25 -9.69 -5.71
C TYR A 149 18.60 -10.26 -5.26
N LEU A 150 18.68 -11.58 -5.20
CA LEU A 150 19.91 -12.32 -4.93
C LEU A 150 20.39 -13.05 -6.19
N LYS A 151 21.63 -12.83 -6.58
CA LYS A 151 22.28 -13.59 -7.66
C LYS A 151 23.06 -14.74 -7.04
N SER A 152 22.72 -15.97 -7.37
CA SER A 152 23.23 -17.18 -6.70
C SER A 152 24.75 -17.37 -6.73
N ASN A 153 25.47 -16.65 -7.62
CA ASN A 153 26.92 -16.78 -7.81
C ASN A 153 27.69 -15.49 -7.55
N ASP A 154 27.06 -14.49 -6.94
CA ASP A 154 27.67 -13.19 -6.68
C ASP A 154 27.85 -13.01 -5.17
N THR A 155 29.09 -13.17 -4.70
CA THR A 155 29.44 -13.00 -3.28
C THR A 155 29.15 -11.59 -2.76
N ALA A 156 29.19 -10.57 -3.62
CA ALA A 156 28.85 -9.19 -3.27
C ALA A 156 27.35 -8.99 -3.01
N ARG A 157 26.51 -9.96 -3.36
CA ARG A 157 25.06 -9.97 -3.17
C ARG A 157 24.60 -11.13 -2.28
N SER A 158 25.50 -11.73 -1.53
CA SER A 158 25.11 -12.70 -0.51
C SER A 158 24.34 -12.01 0.60
N ILE A 159 23.41 -12.72 1.19
CA ILE A 159 22.61 -12.19 2.29
C ILE A 159 23.47 -11.87 3.52
N GLU A 160 24.53 -12.63 3.73
CA GLU A 160 25.54 -12.40 4.79
C GLU A 160 26.24 -11.07 4.58
N TRP A 161 26.74 -10.82 3.37
CA TRP A 161 27.40 -9.56 3.02
C TRP A 161 26.49 -8.35 3.23
N VAL A 162 25.20 -8.47 2.86
CA VAL A 162 24.21 -7.41 3.13
C VAL A 162 24.02 -7.22 4.63
N SER A 163 23.84 -8.30 5.39
CA SER A 163 23.70 -8.32 6.83
C SER A 163 24.86 -7.57 7.53
N ASP A 164 26.09 -7.89 7.11
CA ASP A 164 27.31 -7.25 7.62
C ASP A 164 27.36 -5.76 7.24
N SER A 165 27.03 -5.43 5.99
CA SER A 165 27.06 -4.05 5.48
C SER A 165 26.10 -3.11 6.21
N ILE A 166 24.95 -3.62 6.68
CA ILE A 166 23.94 -2.85 7.42
C ILE A 166 24.01 -3.06 8.93
N ASN A 167 24.99 -3.85 9.42
CA ASN A 167 25.21 -4.20 10.82
C ASN A 167 23.95 -4.79 11.50
N MET A 168 23.30 -5.75 10.83
CA MET A 168 22.12 -6.47 11.34
C MET A 168 22.35 -7.97 11.33
N LYS A 169 22.65 -8.53 12.49
CA LYS A 169 23.19 -9.89 12.67
C LYS A 169 22.20 -11.01 12.31
N TYR A 170 20.92 -10.80 12.56
CA TYR A 170 19.91 -11.85 12.39
C TYR A 170 19.05 -11.57 11.19
N TYR A 171 18.76 -12.59 10.37
CA TYR A 171 17.92 -12.45 9.21
C TYR A 171 17.16 -13.74 8.89
N TYR A 172 16.04 -13.58 8.18
CA TYR A 172 15.30 -14.67 7.55
C TYR A 172 14.82 -14.23 6.19
N TYR A 173 14.94 -15.10 5.19
CA TYR A 173 14.48 -14.81 3.84
C TYR A 173 13.81 -16.01 3.18
N ARG A 174 12.97 -15.74 2.17
CA ARG A 174 12.35 -16.73 1.30
C ARG A 174 12.18 -16.17 -0.10
N ASN A 175 12.36 -17.03 -1.08
CA ASN A 175 12.14 -16.69 -2.47
C ASN A 175 10.65 -16.66 -2.80
N TYR A 176 10.24 -15.73 -3.67
CA TYR A 176 8.85 -15.67 -4.15
C TYR A 176 8.46 -16.92 -4.92
N TYR A 177 9.32 -17.35 -5.87
CA TYR A 177 9.05 -18.45 -6.77
C TYR A 177 10.14 -19.53 -6.68
N LYS A 178 9.73 -20.78 -6.81
CA LYS A 178 10.66 -21.85 -7.14
C LYS A 178 10.95 -21.78 -8.65
N THR A 179 11.93 -20.96 -9.06
CA THR A 179 12.36 -20.96 -10.46
C THR A 179 13.15 -22.23 -10.75
N LYS A 180 12.87 -22.88 -11.89
CA LYS A 180 13.64 -24.04 -12.38
C LYS A 180 15.10 -23.66 -12.73
N THR A 181 15.34 -22.38 -13.00
CA THR A 181 16.67 -21.82 -13.25
C THR A 181 17.14 -21.08 -12.01
N LYS A 182 18.08 -21.67 -11.28
CA LYS A 182 18.70 -21.16 -10.03
C LYS A 182 19.44 -19.82 -10.15
N ARG A 183 19.27 -19.07 -11.24
CA ARG A 183 20.07 -17.87 -11.54
C ARG A 183 19.50 -16.55 -11.01
N LYS A 184 18.21 -16.52 -10.65
CA LYS A 184 17.52 -15.32 -10.18
C LYS A 184 16.63 -15.67 -9.00
N ILE A 185 16.74 -14.92 -7.93
CA ILE A 185 16.01 -15.14 -6.70
C ILE A 185 15.45 -13.81 -6.22
N ASP A 186 14.17 -13.57 -6.50
CA ASP A 186 13.44 -12.50 -5.86
C ASP A 186 12.96 -12.99 -4.49
N ALA A 187 13.29 -12.25 -3.45
CA ALA A 187 13.04 -12.68 -2.09
C ALA A 187 12.34 -11.61 -1.25
N LEU A 188 11.60 -12.09 -0.25
CA LEU A 188 11.28 -11.34 0.95
C LEU A 188 12.40 -11.57 1.96
N VAL A 189 12.85 -10.49 2.62
CA VAL A 189 13.89 -10.56 3.65
C VAL A 189 13.46 -9.75 4.87
N ILE A 190 13.67 -10.31 6.05
CA ILE A 190 13.62 -9.57 7.32
C ILE A 190 15.00 -9.63 7.94
N PHE A 191 15.57 -8.45 8.23
CA PHE A 191 16.76 -8.32 9.07
C PHE A 191 16.34 -7.80 10.45
N SER A 192 17.03 -8.25 11.50
CA SER A 192 16.78 -7.88 12.88
C SER A 192 18.08 -7.71 13.65
N LYS A 193 18.14 -6.71 14.53
CA LYS A 193 19.19 -6.63 15.57
C LYS A 193 18.95 -7.62 16.70
N TYR A 194 17.74 -8.13 16.84
CA TYR A 194 17.32 -9.03 17.91
C TYR A 194 17.36 -10.49 17.46
N PRO A 195 17.64 -11.43 18.38
CA PRO A 195 17.66 -12.85 18.07
C PRO A 195 16.30 -13.35 17.56
N ILE A 196 16.34 -14.18 16.51
CA ILE A 196 15.16 -14.83 15.94
C ILE A 196 14.92 -16.15 16.67
N LEU A 197 13.77 -16.28 17.33
CA LEU A 197 13.34 -17.50 18.00
C LEU A 197 12.72 -18.51 17.05
N ARG A 198 11.88 -18.01 16.13
CA ARG A 198 11.16 -18.79 15.13
C ARG A 198 11.00 -17.99 13.85
N SER A 199 10.87 -18.70 12.75
CA SER A 199 10.57 -18.11 11.47
C SER A 199 9.60 -18.99 10.69
N GLY A 200 8.89 -18.40 9.74
CA GLY A 200 7.98 -19.12 8.87
C GLY A 200 7.52 -18.27 7.68
N PHE A 201 6.68 -18.86 6.86
CA PHE A 201 6.22 -18.22 5.64
C PHE A 201 4.76 -18.61 5.31
N ILE A 202 4.14 -17.80 4.46
CA ILE A 202 2.82 -18.06 3.91
C ILE A 202 2.95 -18.00 2.38
N GLN A 203 2.42 -19.01 1.72
CA GLN A 203 2.45 -19.14 0.27
C GLN A 203 1.04 -19.35 -0.29
N ASN A 204 0.85 -19.04 -1.57
CA ASN A 204 -0.36 -19.36 -2.31
C ASN A 204 -0.38 -20.84 -2.74
N ASP A 205 -1.45 -21.27 -3.41
CA ASP A 205 -1.61 -22.64 -3.87
C ASP A 205 -0.63 -23.04 -4.99
N HIS A 206 0.04 -22.05 -5.62
CA HIS A 206 1.09 -22.24 -6.63
C HIS A 206 2.50 -22.15 -6.04
N GLU A 207 2.64 -22.34 -4.73
CA GLU A 207 3.90 -22.29 -3.98
C GLU A 207 4.65 -20.95 -4.04
N SER A 208 4.01 -19.86 -4.49
CA SER A 208 4.58 -18.53 -4.42
C SER A 208 4.45 -17.98 -3.00
N THR A 209 5.58 -17.64 -2.39
CA THR A 209 5.63 -17.04 -1.04
C THR A 209 5.30 -15.55 -1.14
N TYR A 210 4.28 -15.08 -0.41
CA TYR A 210 3.89 -13.67 -0.39
C TYR A 210 3.98 -13.05 1.00
N ALA A 211 4.30 -13.83 2.01
CA ALA A 211 4.58 -13.35 3.36
C ALA A 211 5.59 -14.26 4.06
N ILE A 212 6.48 -13.65 4.82
CA ILE A 212 7.36 -14.32 5.78
C ILE A 212 7.16 -13.70 7.16
N TYR A 213 7.52 -14.43 8.20
CA TYR A 213 7.53 -13.88 9.55
C TYR A 213 8.69 -14.41 10.38
N ILE A 214 9.04 -13.61 11.39
CA ILE A 214 9.96 -13.98 12.45
C ILE A 214 9.34 -13.66 13.81
N ASP A 215 9.63 -14.48 14.82
CA ASP A 215 9.38 -14.18 16.21
C ASP A 215 10.71 -13.76 16.85
N ILE A 216 10.76 -12.55 17.42
CA ILE A 216 11.96 -11.98 18.04
C ILE A 216 11.70 -11.64 19.50
N THR A 217 12.75 -11.75 20.30
CA THR A 217 12.72 -11.36 21.73
C THR A 217 13.30 -9.98 21.92
N ILE A 218 12.58 -9.12 22.64
CA ILE A 218 12.98 -7.77 22.99
C ILE A 218 12.74 -7.58 24.49
N GLY A 219 13.82 -7.63 25.29
CA GLY A 219 13.67 -7.78 26.75
C GLY A 219 12.93 -9.06 27.09
N ASP A 220 11.84 -8.95 27.84
CA ASP A 220 10.98 -10.07 28.22
C ASP A 220 9.80 -10.32 27.27
N GLU A 221 9.65 -9.48 26.25
CA GLU A 221 8.54 -9.56 25.29
C GLU A 221 8.95 -10.29 24.03
N ILE A 222 8.00 -11.05 23.48
CA ILE A 222 8.12 -11.66 22.15
C ILE A 222 7.13 -10.98 21.22
N ILE A 223 7.59 -10.53 20.06
CA ILE A 223 6.74 -9.98 19.02
C ILE A 223 6.92 -10.77 17.72
N ARG A 224 5.87 -10.81 16.91
CA ARG A 224 5.93 -11.39 15.57
C ARG A 224 5.97 -10.29 14.53
N VAL A 225 6.98 -10.33 13.68
CA VAL A 225 7.17 -9.40 12.57
C VAL A 225 6.87 -10.12 11.26
N TYR A 226 5.92 -9.61 10.49
CA TYR A 226 5.64 -10.06 9.13
C TYR A 226 6.27 -9.11 8.13
N ASN A 227 6.85 -9.67 7.07
CA ASN A 227 7.19 -8.97 5.84
C ASN A 227 6.34 -9.54 4.71
N ILE A 228 5.57 -8.70 4.06
CA ILE A 228 4.58 -9.10 3.05
C ILE A 228 4.81 -8.39 1.72
N HIS A 229 4.52 -9.09 0.63
CA HIS A 229 4.39 -8.54 -0.71
C HIS A 229 3.25 -9.27 -1.42
N LEU A 230 2.11 -8.60 -1.51
CA LEU A 230 0.91 -9.18 -2.11
C LEU A 230 0.95 -9.05 -3.63
N GLU A 231 0.08 -9.80 -4.30
CA GLU A 231 0.04 -9.88 -5.77
C GLU A 231 -0.05 -8.50 -6.42
N SER A 232 0.88 -8.18 -7.32
CA SER A 232 0.86 -6.99 -8.16
C SER A 232 -0.07 -7.19 -9.35
N PHE A 233 -0.33 -6.11 -10.11
CA PHE A 233 -1.09 -6.22 -11.37
C PHE A 233 -0.27 -6.80 -12.51
N GLN A 234 1.03 -7.01 -12.33
CA GLN A 234 1.97 -7.53 -13.31
C GLN A 234 1.89 -6.77 -14.65
N PHE A 235 1.84 -5.42 -14.58
CA PHE A 235 1.89 -4.58 -15.75
C PHE A 235 3.27 -4.66 -16.40
N GLY A 236 3.28 -4.85 -17.73
CA GLY A 236 4.50 -4.81 -18.54
C GLY A 236 4.66 -3.48 -19.25
N GLN A 237 5.79 -3.29 -19.94
CA GLN A 237 6.10 -2.06 -20.69
C GLN A 237 4.99 -1.67 -21.69
N ASP A 238 4.37 -2.65 -22.35
CA ASP A 238 3.28 -2.40 -23.31
C ASP A 238 2.04 -1.79 -22.62
N ASP A 239 1.75 -2.22 -21.38
CA ASP A 239 0.60 -1.71 -20.61
C ASP A 239 0.85 -0.27 -20.15
N TYR A 240 2.10 0.04 -19.75
CA TYR A 240 2.52 1.40 -19.40
C TYR A 240 2.49 2.32 -20.63
N THR A 241 2.99 1.86 -21.79
CA THR A 241 2.95 2.61 -23.05
C THR A 241 1.51 2.87 -23.50
N PHE A 242 0.62 1.88 -23.36
CA PHE A 242 -0.80 2.06 -23.69
C PHE A 242 -1.44 3.11 -22.77
N TYR A 243 -1.14 3.06 -21.46
CA TYR A 243 -1.66 4.04 -20.50
C TYR A 243 -1.14 5.46 -20.79
N SER A 244 0.18 5.65 -21.04
CA SER A 244 0.76 6.96 -21.32
C SER A 244 0.18 7.57 -22.59
N ASN A 245 0.01 6.79 -23.67
CA ASN A 245 -0.58 7.28 -24.91
C ASN A 245 -2.02 7.81 -24.68
N ILE A 246 -2.82 7.10 -23.85
CA ILE A 246 -4.17 7.60 -23.52
C ILE A 246 -4.10 8.87 -22.67
N ALA A 247 -3.20 8.91 -21.68
CA ALA A 247 -3.06 10.06 -20.78
C ALA A 247 -2.59 11.33 -21.52
N GLU A 248 -1.75 11.16 -22.55
CA GLU A 248 -1.22 12.21 -23.40
C GLU A 248 -2.11 12.53 -24.63
N ALA A 249 -3.30 11.89 -24.70
CA ALA A 249 -4.23 11.99 -25.85
C ALA A 249 -3.62 11.57 -27.19
N GLU A 250 -2.63 10.69 -27.17
CA GLU A 250 -2.02 10.09 -28.35
C GLU A 250 -2.79 8.86 -28.80
N THR A 251 -2.66 8.50 -30.09
CA THR A 251 -3.28 7.29 -30.62
C THR A 251 -2.46 6.06 -30.23
N PRO A 252 -2.98 5.17 -29.37
CA PRO A 252 -2.24 3.98 -28.97
C PRO A 252 -2.06 3.01 -30.15
N LYS A 253 -0.91 2.34 -30.23
CA LYS A 253 -0.64 1.31 -31.22
C LYS A 253 -1.60 0.11 -31.11
N THR A 254 -1.99 -0.24 -29.88
CA THR A 254 -3.00 -1.28 -29.61
C THR A 254 -4.40 -0.66 -29.66
N PRO A 255 -5.39 -1.28 -30.32
CA PRO A 255 -6.76 -0.79 -30.33
C PRO A 255 -7.30 -0.55 -28.92
N LEU A 256 -8.00 0.58 -28.71
CA LEU A 256 -8.49 1.00 -27.37
C LEU A 256 -9.27 -0.11 -26.66
N LYS A 257 -10.14 -0.84 -27.37
CA LYS A 257 -10.93 -1.93 -26.79
C LYS A 257 -10.04 -3.08 -26.29
N GLU A 258 -9.05 -3.48 -27.07
CA GLU A 258 -8.15 -4.58 -26.76
C GLU A 258 -7.23 -4.23 -25.59
N GLY A 259 -6.55 -3.07 -25.63
CA GLY A 259 -5.68 -2.59 -24.57
C GLY A 259 -6.41 -2.39 -23.25
N SER A 260 -7.61 -1.78 -23.29
CA SER A 260 -8.43 -1.60 -22.09
C SER A 260 -8.88 -2.94 -21.51
N MET A 261 -9.29 -3.91 -22.34
CA MET A 261 -9.70 -5.23 -21.85
C MET A 261 -8.52 -6.00 -21.23
N LYS A 262 -7.31 -5.88 -21.78
CA LYS A 262 -6.09 -6.45 -21.22
C LYS A 262 -5.80 -5.88 -19.83
N ILE A 263 -5.87 -4.56 -19.67
CA ILE A 263 -5.69 -3.89 -18.37
C ILE A 263 -6.75 -4.34 -17.36
N ILE A 264 -8.04 -4.31 -17.73
CA ILE A 264 -9.14 -4.75 -16.88
C ILE A 264 -8.93 -6.20 -16.41
N THR A 265 -8.50 -7.08 -17.30
CA THR A 265 -8.24 -8.50 -16.95
C THR A 265 -7.11 -8.65 -15.95
N LYS A 266 -6.01 -7.89 -16.10
CA LYS A 266 -4.89 -7.89 -15.16
C LYS A 266 -5.30 -7.33 -13.80
N LEU A 267 -6.00 -6.21 -13.78
CA LEU A 267 -6.54 -5.60 -12.56
C LEU A 267 -7.46 -6.59 -11.82
N ARG A 268 -8.43 -7.18 -12.51
CA ARG A 268 -9.34 -8.18 -11.95
C ARG A 268 -8.57 -9.33 -11.29
N LYS A 269 -7.64 -9.95 -12.04
CA LYS A 269 -6.82 -11.07 -11.56
C LYS A 269 -6.03 -10.68 -10.32
N GLY A 270 -5.36 -9.52 -10.33
CA GLY A 270 -4.61 -9.02 -9.19
C GLY A 270 -5.48 -8.83 -7.95
N TYR A 271 -6.66 -8.22 -8.09
CA TYR A 271 -7.59 -8.02 -6.97
C TYR A 271 -8.13 -9.35 -6.42
N GLU A 272 -8.52 -10.29 -7.28
CA GLU A 272 -9.03 -11.61 -6.84
C GLU A 272 -7.96 -12.41 -6.08
N LEU A 273 -6.71 -12.37 -6.56
CA LEU A 273 -5.59 -13.07 -5.91
C LEU A 273 -5.21 -12.41 -4.57
N ARG A 274 -5.09 -11.08 -4.53
CA ARG A 274 -4.81 -10.35 -3.28
C ARG A 274 -5.88 -10.60 -2.21
N ALA A 275 -7.15 -10.63 -2.59
CA ALA A 275 -8.22 -10.92 -1.65
C ALA A 275 -8.03 -12.29 -0.98
N LYS A 276 -7.69 -13.33 -1.75
CA LYS A 276 -7.40 -14.66 -1.20
C LYS A 276 -6.15 -14.67 -0.32
N GLN A 277 -5.09 -13.96 -0.75
CA GLN A 277 -3.85 -13.84 0.00
C GLN A 277 -4.08 -13.15 1.35
N VAL A 278 -4.79 -12.02 1.36
CA VAL A 278 -5.05 -11.27 2.59
C VAL A 278 -5.96 -12.01 3.57
N ASP A 279 -6.95 -12.75 3.10
CA ASP A 279 -7.82 -13.58 3.95
C ASP A 279 -7.00 -14.67 4.67
N LYS A 280 -6.12 -15.36 3.95
CA LYS A 280 -5.21 -16.37 4.52
C LYS A 280 -4.20 -15.74 5.50
N LEU A 281 -3.60 -14.60 5.13
CA LEU A 281 -2.66 -13.85 5.98
C LEU A 281 -3.34 -13.36 7.27
N SER A 282 -4.51 -12.73 7.17
CA SER A 282 -5.28 -12.24 8.33
C SER A 282 -5.61 -13.37 9.30
N SER A 283 -5.96 -14.55 8.77
CA SER A 283 -6.20 -15.74 9.58
C SER A 283 -4.92 -16.19 10.32
N GLY A 284 -3.74 -16.07 9.69
CA GLY A 284 -2.43 -16.34 10.31
C GLY A 284 -2.10 -15.34 11.41
N ILE A 285 -2.31 -14.04 11.14
CA ILE A 285 -2.08 -12.95 12.10
C ILE A 285 -2.96 -13.12 13.35
N LYS A 286 -4.25 -13.43 13.17
CA LYS A 286 -5.18 -13.64 14.29
C LYS A 286 -4.82 -14.84 15.17
N ARG A 287 -4.18 -15.86 14.62
CA ARG A 287 -3.70 -17.04 15.37
C ARG A 287 -2.31 -16.87 15.98
N SER A 288 -1.65 -15.74 15.73
CA SER A 288 -0.36 -15.46 16.36
C SER A 288 -0.52 -15.40 17.87
N PRO A 289 0.33 -16.11 18.65
CA PRO A 289 0.31 -16.00 20.10
C PRO A 289 0.94 -14.69 20.60
N TYR A 290 1.59 -13.94 19.70
CA TYR A 290 2.35 -12.75 20.02
C TYR A 290 1.73 -11.50 19.39
N PRO A 291 2.01 -10.29 19.93
CA PRO A 291 1.72 -9.03 19.25
C PRO A 291 2.33 -8.99 17.85
N ASN A 292 1.61 -8.43 16.89
CA ASN A 292 2.02 -8.45 15.51
C ASN A 292 2.48 -7.08 15.00
N LEU A 293 3.55 -7.09 14.21
CA LEU A 293 4.01 -6.00 13.38
C LEU A 293 3.97 -6.48 11.92
N VAL A 294 3.30 -5.77 11.03
CA VAL A 294 3.15 -6.18 9.63
C VAL A 294 3.71 -5.07 8.75
N CYS A 295 4.76 -5.37 8.01
CA CYS A 295 5.45 -4.45 7.12
C CYS A 295 5.39 -4.96 5.68
N GLY A 296 5.35 -4.05 4.72
CA GLY A 296 5.54 -4.40 3.32
C GLY A 296 4.55 -3.77 2.36
N ASP A 297 4.62 -4.26 1.12
CA ASP A 297 3.84 -3.81 0.00
C ASP A 297 2.54 -4.62 -0.11
N LEU A 298 1.42 -3.93 0.09
CA LEU A 298 0.09 -4.51 -0.09
C LEU A 298 -0.36 -4.49 -1.55
N ASN A 299 0.34 -3.75 -2.41
CA ASN A 299 -0.09 -3.48 -3.79
C ASN A 299 -1.52 -2.93 -3.89
N ASP A 300 -2.02 -2.29 -2.81
CA ASP A 300 -3.41 -1.82 -2.73
C ASP A 300 -3.54 -0.56 -1.86
N THR A 301 -4.59 0.21 -2.12
CA THR A 301 -4.82 1.54 -1.53
C THR A 301 -5.51 1.46 -0.16
N PRO A 302 -5.53 2.57 0.64
CA PRO A 302 -6.21 2.62 1.93
C PRO A 302 -7.73 2.38 1.89
N THR A 303 -8.37 2.46 0.72
CA THR A 303 -9.81 2.18 0.53
C THR A 303 -10.07 0.82 -0.09
N SER A 304 -9.11 -0.09 -0.02
CA SER A 304 -9.26 -1.45 -0.54
C SER A 304 -9.74 -2.44 0.52
N TYR A 305 -10.32 -3.54 0.05
CA TYR A 305 -10.61 -4.72 0.86
C TYR A 305 -9.34 -5.26 1.54
N THR A 306 -8.24 -5.31 0.81
CA THR A 306 -6.93 -5.78 1.29
C THR A 306 -6.47 -5.02 2.53
N PHE A 307 -6.49 -3.69 2.47
CA PHE A 307 -6.13 -2.86 3.61
C PHE A 307 -7.09 -3.04 4.79
N GLN A 308 -8.41 -3.06 4.54
CA GLN A 308 -9.40 -3.20 5.58
C GLN A 308 -9.24 -4.51 6.38
N VAL A 309 -9.04 -5.62 5.69
CA VAL A 309 -8.88 -6.94 6.33
C VAL A 309 -7.69 -6.96 7.28
N LEU A 310 -6.57 -6.33 6.91
CA LEU A 310 -5.38 -6.24 7.77
C LEU A 310 -5.52 -5.20 8.88
N ASN A 311 -6.20 -4.08 8.60
CA ASN A 311 -6.39 -3.00 9.57
C ASN A 311 -7.34 -3.40 10.72
N VAL A 312 -8.15 -4.46 10.54
CA VAL A 312 -8.96 -5.03 11.62
C VAL A 312 -8.04 -5.71 12.64
N GLY A 313 -7.76 -5.05 13.77
CA GLY A 313 -6.90 -5.58 14.84
C GLY A 313 -5.51 -4.94 14.90
N LEU A 314 -5.11 -4.21 13.86
CA LEU A 314 -3.87 -3.45 13.80
C LEU A 314 -4.15 -1.95 13.71
N LYS A 315 -3.11 -1.13 13.92
CA LYS A 315 -3.11 0.32 13.69
C LYS A 315 -2.15 0.64 12.55
N ASP A 316 -2.48 1.63 11.74
CA ASP A 316 -1.62 2.13 10.65
C ASP A 316 -0.68 3.21 11.18
N SER A 317 0.64 3.02 11.00
CA SER A 317 1.67 3.94 11.48
C SER A 317 1.59 5.32 10.83
N PHE A 318 1.28 5.40 9.54
CA PHE A 318 1.04 6.67 8.85
C PHE A 318 -0.10 7.45 9.50
N LYS A 319 -1.21 6.77 9.83
CA LYS A 319 -2.37 7.39 10.47
C LYS A 319 -2.12 7.80 11.93
N LYS A 320 -1.16 7.18 12.59
CA LYS A 320 -0.85 7.46 14.01
C LYS A 320 0.28 8.47 14.17
N ALA A 321 1.31 8.40 13.35
CA ALA A 321 2.55 9.14 13.53
C ALA A 321 3.07 9.81 12.24
N GLY A 322 2.31 9.78 11.16
CA GLY A 322 2.67 10.41 9.89
C GLY A 322 2.34 11.88 9.82
N ASN A 323 2.92 12.55 8.84
CA ASN A 323 2.68 13.93 8.50
C ASN A 323 2.40 14.05 6.99
N GLY A 324 1.47 14.94 6.61
CA GLY A 324 1.12 15.18 5.21
C GLY A 324 -0.12 14.45 4.73
N PHE A 325 -0.61 14.84 3.53
CA PHE A 325 -1.95 14.47 3.09
C PHE A 325 -2.08 13.00 2.69
N PHE A 326 -1.30 12.48 1.76
CA PHE A 326 -1.62 11.17 1.16
C PHE A 326 -0.61 10.07 1.49
N GLY A 327 0.60 10.42 1.92
CA GLY A 327 1.64 9.45 2.27
C GLY A 327 2.02 8.50 1.14
N ASN A 328 1.86 8.92 -0.12
CA ASN A 328 2.09 8.09 -1.29
C ASN A 328 3.48 7.47 -1.28
N THR A 329 3.55 6.14 -1.45
CA THR A 329 4.80 5.38 -1.37
C THR A 329 5.25 4.86 -2.73
N TYR A 330 4.37 4.82 -3.74
CA TYR A 330 4.71 4.43 -5.10
C TYR A 330 5.06 5.67 -5.94
N GLY A 331 6.21 5.64 -6.60
CA GLY A 331 6.74 6.70 -7.46
C GLY A 331 6.95 6.28 -8.92
N GLY A 332 6.42 5.14 -9.35
CA GLY A 332 6.54 4.63 -10.72
C GLY A 332 5.62 5.32 -11.73
N ASN A 333 5.43 4.70 -12.90
CA ASN A 333 4.73 5.26 -14.06
C ASN A 333 3.20 5.36 -13.94
N PHE A 334 2.60 4.86 -12.88
CA PHE A 334 1.17 5.02 -12.58
C PHE A 334 0.94 6.17 -11.59
N PRO A 335 -0.33 6.60 -11.40
CA PRO A 335 -0.65 7.54 -10.33
C PRO A 335 -0.07 7.09 -9.01
N SER A 336 0.60 8.01 -8.31
CA SER A 336 1.23 7.73 -7.04
C SER A 336 0.20 7.40 -5.98
N PHE A 337 0.29 6.20 -5.39
CA PHE A 337 -0.57 5.71 -4.32
C PHE A 337 0.25 5.34 -3.09
N ARG A 338 -0.40 5.29 -1.93
CA ARG A 338 0.14 4.65 -0.75
C ARG A 338 -0.20 3.17 -0.81
N ILE A 339 0.79 2.31 -1.03
CA ILE A 339 0.66 0.86 -1.15
C ILE A 339 1.58 0.10 -0.21
N ASP A 340 2.60 0.78 0.35
CA ASP A 340 3.48 0.25 1.39
C ASP A 340 3.01 0.69 2.77
N TYR A 341 3.06 -0.22 3.73
CA TYR A 341 2.51 -0.01 5.07
C TYR A 341 3.41 -0.60 6.16
N ILE A 342 3.34 0.02 7.35
CA ILE A 342 3.78 -0.54 8.61
C ILE A 342 2.54 -0.52 9.53
N LEU A 343 1.96 -1.71 9.75
CA LEU A 343 0.80 -1.91 10.62
C LEU A 343 1.26 -2.58 11.91
N PHE A 344 0.73 -2.19 13.04
CA PHE A 344 1.18 -2.65 14.34
C PHE A 344 0.03 -2.97 15.30
N ASP A 345 0.29 -3.85 16.26
CA ASP A 345 -0.68 -4.29 17.27
C ASP A 345 -1.28 -3.11 18.03
N LYS A 346 -2.55 -3.18 18.38
CA LYS A 346 -3.28 -2.13 19.10
C LYS A 346 -2.67 -1.76 20.46
N ARG A 347 -1.92 -2.68 21.07
CA ARG A 347 -1.20 -2.48 22.33
C ARG A 347 0.01 -1.57 22.21
N PHE A 348 0.53 -1.39 21.00
CA PHE A 348 1.71 -0.60 20.71
C PHE A 348 1.35 0.85 20.38
N GLU A 349 2.37 1.72 20.39
CA GLU A 349 2.29 3.09 19.91
C GLU A 349 3.36 3.34 18.85
N ALA A 350 3.03 4.20 17.88
CA ALA A 350 3.93 4.61 16.81
C ALA A 350 4.27 6.09 16.92
N TYR A 351 5.53 6.41 16.60
CA TYR A 351 6.09 7.75 16.61
C TYR A 351 6.89 8.01 15.33
N ASN A 352 6.96 9.26 14.90
CA ASN A 352 7.84 9.75 13.86
C ASN A 352 7.84 8.87 12.61
N TYR A 353 6.67 8.69 11.99
CA TYR A 353 6.59 8.04 10.68
C TYR A 353 7.27 8.91 9.63
N MET A 354 8.19 8.32 8.88
CA MET A 354 8.94 8.99 7.81
C MET A 354 8.75 8.24 6.50
N LYS A 355 8.49 8.98 5.44
CA LYS A 355 8.66 8.55 4.06
C LYS A 355 9.91 9.24 3.51
N TYR A 356 10.85 8.48 3.00
CA TYR A 356 12.10 9.01 2.47
C TYR A 356 11.97 9.26 0.96
N ASN A 357 12.10 10.51 0.55
CA ASN A 357 12.02 10.90 -0.87
C ASN A 357 13.36 10.62 -1.58
N ILE A 358 13.72 9.36 -1.72
CA ILE A 358 14.92 8.89 -2.44
C ILE A 358 14.49 8.06 -3.65
N LEU A 359 15.16 8.29 -4.79
CA LEU A 359 14.84 7.64 -6.08
C LEU A 359 15.79 6.47 -6.36
N LEU A 360 15.81 5.48 -5.46
CA LEU A 360 16.61 4.26 -5.63
C LEU A 360 15.74 3.05 -6.03
N SER A 361 14.43 3.22 -6.07
CA SER A 361 13.41 2.27 -6.49
C SER A 361 12.20 3.05 -7.01
N ASP A 362 11.23 2.39 -7.61
CA ASP A 362 9.91 2.94 -7.89
C ASP A 362 8.99 2.98 -6.65
N HIS A 363 9.49 2.52 -5.51
CA HIS A 363 8.88 2.71 -4.19
C HIS A 363 9.73 3.64 -3.33
N TYR A 364 9.10 4.33 -2.39
CA TYR A 364 9.77 5.14 -1.36
C TYR A 364 9.86 4.34 -0.06
N PRO A 365 11.06 4.28 0.58
CA PRO A 365 11.20 3.66 1.90
C PRO A 365 10.32 4.37 2.93
N ILE A 366 9.77 3.58 3.86
CA ILE A 366 9.02 4.10 5.00
C ILE A 366 9.60 3.58 6.30
N SER A 367 9.60 4.41 7.33
CA SER A 367 9.98 3.98 8.68
C SER A 367 9.09 4.61 9.75
N THR A 368 9.10 4.00 10.93
CA THR A 368 8.46 4.54 12.14
C THR A 368 9.15 3.95 13.37
N TYR A 369 9.00 4.63 14.49
CA TYR A 369 9.39 4.08 15.79
C TYR A 369 8.17 3.44 16.46
N ILE A 370 8.30 2.21 16.93
CA ILE A 370 7.26 1.45 17.62
C ILE A 370 7.65 1.28 19.09
N ASN A 371 6.84 1.83 19.99
CA ASN A 371 6.93 1.55 21.41
C ASN A 371 6.07 0.32 21.74
N ILE A 372 6.71 -0.76 22.17
CA ILE A 372 6.04 -2.02 22.55
C ILE A 372 5.57 -2.02 24.01
N HIS A 373 6.02 -1.05 24.83
CA HIS A 373 5.66 -0.87 26.22
C HIS A 373 5.08 0.54 26.48
N PRO A 374 3.97 0.94 25.85
CA PRO A 374 3.38 2.24 26.13
C PRO A 374 2.91 2.30 27.58
N ALA A 375 3.14 3.44 28.23
CA ALA A 375 2.55 3.70 29.55
C ALA A 375 1.02 3.57 29.43
N ARG A 376 0.43 2.80 30.35
CA ARG A 376 -1.03 2.58 30.39
C ARG A 376 -1.77 3.84 30.87
#